data_e2aa11eb09cf866a39163e5b354154b5
#
_entry.id   e2aa11eb09cf866a39163e5b354154b5
#
_cell.length_a   1.000
_cell.length_b   1.000
_cell.length_c   1.000
_cell.angle_alpha   90.00
_cell.angle_beta   90.00
_cell.angle_gamma   90.00
#
_symmetry.space_group_name_H-M   'P 1'
#
loop_
_entity.id
_entity.type
_entity.pdbx_description
1 polymer ?
#
loop_
_entity_poly.entity_id
_entity_poly.type
_entity_poly.pdbx_seq_one_letter_code
_entity_poly.pdbx_strand_id
1 'polypeptide(L)'
;MLYRIFETMTIRTQLTLLFSGIVSTLLIVFCVIIYFESEYNRQEEFTIRLREEAMTSAEILFGKEEISPDLLKLLDKNQMTVLDKEEIVVYNSKNQIEYESGTDYMEIKPEILDKIRQLKELYFEDKNREAIGLVFKKDKQDLIIIASALDKYGFSKQRNLGIMLSFGVFLMAMIVCLAGWFFAGKSLTPIQKIIKSVDKIGGASQLDLRLDEGNQTDEIAQLAQRFNKMLDRLEKAFRLQRSFVSHASHELRTPLTAITGQIQVSLLANDNPQELKLMIQSVLEDVQQLNRLTNNLLDITSIDSDDSQTNFKQINVAEIAFQVRNILLKKNAKNQAIIQLDEQSDTFPEVRGNEALLYTAFLNLMENGIKFSENQLVKVSFKVNPKEILITFQNGGSIIPINELSAIFESFRRGSNARNTKGHGVGLSLTQKIINLHKGKISVQSSENEGTTFTVILPIK
;
A
#
# COMPACT_ATOMS: atom_id res chain seq x y z
N MET A 1 -3.01 -26.84 -11.38
CA MET A 1 -3.52 -27.34 -10.07
C MET A 1 -2.74 -26.75 -8.89
N LEU A 2 -1.41 -26.76 -8.89
CA LEU A 2 -0.56 -26.18 -7.84
C LEU A 2 -0.78 -24.68 -7.61
N TYR A 3 -0.95 -23.85 -8.66
CA TYR A 3 -1.19 -22.41 -8.57
C TYR A 3 -2.48 -22.07 -7.81
N ARG A 4 -3.57 -22.80 -8.02
CA ARG A 4 -4.84 -22.62 -7.30
C ARG A 4 -4.76 -22.99 -5.81
N ILE A 5 -3.95 -24.00 -5.47
CA ILE A 5 -3.73 -24.39 -4.07
C ILE A 5 -2.94 -23.31 -3.34
N PHE A 6 -1.98 -22.66 -4.02
CA PHE A 6 -1.18 -21.58 -3.46
C PHE A 6 -2.03 -20.34 -3.11
N GLU A 7 -3.01 -19.99 -3.94
CA GLU A 7 -3.93 -18.85 -3.71
C GLU A 7 -4.86 -19.02 -2.49
N THR A 8 -5.16 -20.27 -2.10
CA THR A 8 -6.03 -20.54 -0.94
C THR A 8 -5.29 -20.59 0.40
N MET A 9 -3.96 -20.58 0.36
CA MET A 9 -3.13 -20.61 1.57
C MET A 9 -2.97 -19.24 2.22
N THR A 10 -2.77 -19.25 3.54
CA THR A 10 -2.45 -18.00 4.27
C THR A 10 -1.11 -17.44 3.81
N ILE A 11 -0.95 -16.11 3.85
CA ILE A 11 0.31 -15.42 3.53
C ILE A 11 1.50 -16.01 4.31
N ARG A 12 1.28 -16.39 5.57
CA ARG A 12 2.27 -17.06 6.40
C ARG A 12 2.78 -18.35 5.76
N THR A 13 1.87 -19.20 5.32
CA THR A 13 2.23 -20.48 4.69
C THR A 13 2.91 -20.28 3.34
N GLN A 14 2.42 -19.33 2.54
CA GLN A 14 3.03 -18.98 1.24
C GLN A 14 4.48 -18.51 1.40
N LEU A 15 4.74 -17.57 2.33
CA LEU A 15 6.08 -17.07 2.60
C LEU A 15 7.01 -18.19 3.11
N THR A 16 6.53 -19.04 4.03
CA THR A 16 7.31 -20.17 4.54
C THR A 16 7.68 -21.13 3.43
N LEU A 17 6.74 -21.54 2.58
CA LEU A 17 6.99 -22.47 1.47
C LEU A 17 7.93 -21.87 0.42
N LEU A 18 7.75 -20.61 0.06
CA LEU A 18 8.58 -19.93 -0.93
C LEU A 18 10.02 -19.81 -0.45
N PHE A 19 10.21 -19.33 0.79
CA PHE A 19 11.53 -19.20 1.38
C PHE A 19 12.23 -20.57 1.55
N SER A 20 11.51 -21.57 2.10
CA SER A 20 12.05 -22.91 2.25
C SER A 20 12.37 -23.56 0.91
N GLY A 21 11.55 -23.35 -0.12
CA GLY A 21 11.77 -23.84 -1.47
C GLY A 21 13.05 -23.28 -2.09
N ILE A 22 13.23 -21.94 -2.02
CA ILE A 22 14.44 -21.29 -2.55
C ILE A 22 15.70 -21.79 -1.85
N VAL A 23 15.71 -21.79 -0.51
CA VAL A 23 16.88 -22.20 0.26
C VAL A 23 17.21 -23.68 0.02
N SER A 24 16.17 -24.56 -0.01
CA SER A 24 16.38 -26.00 -0.29
C SER A 24 16.92 -26.23 -1.71
N THR A 25 16.44 -25.51 -2.70
CA THR A 25 16.95 -25.61 -4.08
C THR A 25 18.42 -25.20 -4.15
N LEU A 26 18.79 -24.08 -3.55
CA LEU A 26 20.20 -23.63 -3.51
C LEU A 26 21.09 -24.66 -2.80
N LEU A 27 20.62 -25.21 -1.68
CA LEU A 27 21.35 -26.23 -0.94
C LEU A 27 21.56 -27.51 -1.74
N ILE A 28 20.51 -27.97 -2.44
CA ILE A 28 20.60 -29.15 -3.32
C ILE A 28 21.63 -28.91 -4.44
N VAL A 29 21.56 -27.76 -5.12
CA VAL A 29 22.53 -27.42 -6.18
C VAL A 29 23.95 -27.40 -5.62
N PHE A 30 24.17 -26.83 -4.46
CA PHE A 30 25.47 -26.81 -3.80
C PHE A 30 25.98 -28.23 -3.46
N CYS A 31 25.12 -29.08 -2.89
CA CYS A 31 25.47 -30.46 -2.59
C CYS A 31 25.78 -31.28 -3.85
N VAL A 32 25.05 -31.05 -4.94
CA VAL A 32 25.29 -31.70 -6.24
C VAL A 32 26.67 -31.31 -6.77
N ILE A 33 27.02 -30.04 -6.71
CA ILE A 33 28.35 -29.55 -7.13
C ILE A 33 29.45 -30.23 -6.32
N ILE A 34 29.33 -30.26 -4.98
CA ILE A 34 30.30 -30.91 -4.10
C ILE A 34 30.44 -32.42 -4.44
N TYR A 35 29.32 -33.10 -4.69
CA TYR A 35 29.33 -34.53 -5.03
C TYR A 35 30.08 -34.78 -6.31
N PHE A 36 29.81 -34.03 -7.39
CA PHE A 36 30.51 -34.19 -8.66
C PHE A 36 32.00 -33.77 -8.58
N GLU A 37 32.30 -32.72 -7.88
CA GLU A 37 33.68 -32.26 -7.66
C GLU A 37 34.47 -33.34 -6.88
N SER A 38 33.86 -33.93 -5.84
CA SER A 38 34.46 -35.03 -5.08
C SER A 38 34.69 -36.28 -5.94
N GLU A 39 33.75 -36.58 -6.85
CA GLU A 39 33.89 -37.71 -7.77
C GLU A 39 35.02 -37.50 -8.77
N TYR A 40 35.12 -36.27 -9.34
CA TYR A 40 36.19 -35.91 -10.24
C TYR A 40 37.58 -36.02 -9.56
N ASN A 41 37.73 -35.44 -8.37
CA ASN A 41 38.96 -35.53 -7.59
C ASN A 41 39.32 -36.95 -7.21
N ARG A 42 38.34 -37.81 -6.88
CA ARG A 42 38.53 -39.23 -6.60
C ARG A 42 39.15 -39.95 -7.82
N GLN A 43 38.54 -39.72 -8.98
CA GLN A 43 38.97 -40.36 -10.22
C GLN A 43 40.39 -39.92 -10.61
N GLU A 44 40.71 -38.65 -10.48
CA GLU A 44 42.05 -38.10 -10.75
C GLU A 44 43.09 -38.68 -9.80
N GLU A 45 42.81 -38.70 -8.49
CA GLU A 45 43.70 -39.25 -7.48
C GLU A 45 43.95 -40.75 -7.72
N PHE A 46 42.91 -41.50 -8.06
CA PHE A 46 43.05 -42.92 -8.35
C PHE A 46 43.84 -43.17 -9.63
N THR A 47 43.62 -42.40 -10.68
CA THR A 47 44.41 -42.43 -11.93
C THR A 47 45.86 -42.18 -11.70
N ILE A 48 46.22 -41.20 -10.85
CA ILE A 48 47.62 -40.93 -10.53
C ILE A 48 48.24 -42.12 -9.82
N ARG A 49 47.57 -42.74 -8.87
CA ARG A 49 48.05 -43.92 -8.16
C ARG A 49 48.27 -45.12 -9.11
N LEU A 50 47.30 -45.39 -10.01
CA LEU A 50 47.44 -46.44 -11.02
C LEU A 50 48.62 -46.17 -11.95
N ARG A 51 48.86 -44.91 -12.30
CA ARG A 51 50.02 -44.54 -13.13
C ARG A 51 51.35 -44.77 -12.43
N GLU A 52 51.43 -44.37 -11.16
CA GLU A 52 52.65 -44.60 -10.35
C GLU A 52 52.96 -46.10 -10.20
N GLU A 53 51.93 -46.90 -9.97
CA GLU A 53 52.05 -48.36 -9.82
C GLU A 53 52.46 -49.03 -11.17
N ALA A 54 51.81 -48.62 -12.28
CA ALA A 54 52.17 -49.08 -13.60
C ALA A 54 53.65 -48.80 -13.97
N MET A 55 54.10 -47.55 -13.64
CA MET A 55 55.47 -47.15 -13.93
C MET A 55 56.47 -47.88 -13.02
N THR A 56 56.18 -48.00 -11.73
CA THR A 56 57.01 -48.73 -10.76
C THR A 56 57.19 -50.18 -11.18
N SER A 57 56.07 -50.84 -11.52
CA SER A 57 56.10 -52.24 -11.99
C SER A 57 56.86 -52.39 -13.32
N ALA A 58 56.76 -51.42 -14.25
CA ALA A 58 57.51 -51.37 -15.47
C ALA A 58 59.03 -51.30 -15.23
N GLU A 59 59.44 -50.42 -14.30
CA GLU A 59 60.84 -50.28 -13.94
C GLU A 59 61.44 -51.49 -13.26
N ILE A 60 60.63 -52.16 -12.41
CA ILE A 60 61.03 -53.42 -11.77
C ILE A 60 61.16 -54.57 -12.74
N LEU A 61 60.21 -54.73 -13.68
CA LEU A 61 60.18 -55.81 -14.66
C LEU A 61 61.19 -55.63 -15.78
N PHE A 62 61.38 -54.43 -16.26
CA PHE A 62 62.07 -54.18 -17.49
C PHE A 62 63.20 -53.11 -17.37
N GLY A 63 63.50 -52.65 -16.15
CA GLY A 63 64.56 -51.72 -15.85
C GLY A 63 65.97 -52.35 -15.88
N LYS A 64 67.01 -51.61 -15.48
CA LYS A 64 68.41 -52.04 -15.49
C LYS A 64 68.76 -53.20 -14.54
N GLU A 65 67.98 -53.38 -13.45
CA GLU A 65 68.11 -54.48 -12.51
C GLU A 65 66.83 -55.37 -12.67
N GLU A 66 66.87 -56.30 -13.63
CA GLU A 66 65.74 -57.20 -13.91
C GLU A 66 65.49 -58.13 -12.72
N ILE A 67 64.34 -58.00 -12.06
CA ILE A 67 63.82 -58.96 -11.09
C ILE A 67 63.08 -60.07 -11.87
N SER A 68 63.28 -61.32 -11.50
CA SER A 68 62.58 -62.39 -12.18
C SER A 68 61.07 -62.29 -12.07
N PRO A 69 60.28 -62.49 -13.16
CA PRO A 69 58.82 -62.42 -13.14
C PRO A 69 58.15 -63.28 -12.03
N ASP A 70 58.75 -64.41 -11.69
CA ASP A 70 58.26 -65.30 -10.64
C ASP A 70 58.41 -64.68 -9.20
N LEU A 71 59.46 -63.86 -8.97
CA LEU A 71 59.64 -63.17 -7.71
C LEU A 71 58.62 -62.04 -7.53
N LEU A 72 58.31 -61.34 -8.62
CA LEU A 72 57.30 -60.29 -8.62
C LEU A 72 55.89 -60.86 -8.37
N LYS A 73 55.55 -61.98 -9.02
CA LYS A 73 54.27 -62.72 -8.76
C LYS A 73 54.19 -63.21 -7.29
N LEU A 74 55.28 -63.54 -6.68
CA LEU A 74 55.31 -63.86 -5.23
C LEU A 74 55.11 -62.66 -4.32
N LEU A 75 55.64 -61.49 -4.69
CA LEU A 75 55.39 -60.24 -3.97
C LEU A 75 53.94 -59.79 -4.06
N ASP A 76 53.33 -59.85 -5.27
CA ASP A 76 51.91 -59.56 -5.50
C ASP A 76 51.00 -60.52 -4.74
N LYS A 77 51.34 -61.79 -4.70
CA LYS A 77 50.56 -62.82 -3.96
C LYS A 77 50.55 -62.61 -2.43
N ASN A 78 51.53 -61.93 -1.89
CA ASN A 78 51.67 -61.64 -0.46
C ASN A 78 50.93 -60.34 -0.05
N GLN A 79 50.10 -59.78 -0.94
CA GLN A 79 49.31 -58.55 -0.64
C GLN A 79 50.20 -57.31 -0.28
N MET A 80 51.37 -57.20 -0.85
CA MET A 80 52.19 -56.01 -0.69
C MET A 80 51.78 -54.86 -1.63
N THR A 81 50.74 -55.09 -2.46
CA THR A 81 50.20 -54.08 -3.37
C THR A 81 49.26 -53.12 -2.62
N VAL A 82 49.37 -51.85 -2.95
CA VAL A 82 48.65 -50.73 -2.29
C VAL A 82 47.20 -50.65 -2.72
N LEU A 83 46.88 -51.27 -3.88
CA LEU A 83 45.53 -51.18 -4.49
C LEU A 83 44.80 -52.53 -4.39
N ASP A 84 43.46 -52.49 -4.17
CA ASP A 84 42.63 -53.72 -4.07
C ASP A 84 42.43 -54.35 -5.42
N LYS A 85 42.79 -55.65 -5.54
CA LYS A 85 42.73 -56.44 -6.79
C LYS A 85 43.49 -55.80 -7.95
N GLU A 86 44.64 -55.28 -7.65
CA GLU A 86 45.53 -54.74 -8.67
C GLU A 86 46.00 -55.80 -9.65
N GLU A 87 45.98 -55.49 -10.93
CA GLU A 87 46.45 -56.33 -12.01
C GLU A 87 47.26 -55.51 -12.99
N ILE A 88 48.42 -56.03 -13.32
CA ILE A 88 49.29 -55.44 -14.29
C ILE A 88 49.47 -56.41 -15.46
N VAL A 89 49.18 -55.95 -16.68
CA VAL A 89 49.35 -56.69 -17.90
C VAL A 89 50.28 -55.94 -18.85
N VAL A 90 51.29 -56.61 -19.38
CA VAL A 90 52.21 -56.01 -20.33
C VAL A 90 52.08 -56.67 -21.69
N TYR A 91 51.89 -55.85 -22.71
CA TYR A 91 51.77 -56.24 -24.12
C TYR A 91 52.97 -55.78 -24.91
N ASN A 92 53.48 -56.68 -25.80
CA ASN A 92 54.54 -56.32 -26.74
C ASN A 92 53.99 -55.58 -27.98
N SER A 93 54.92 -55.26 -28.91
CA SER A 93 54.58 -54.59 -30.18
C SER A 93 53.64 -55.40 -31.10
N LYS A 94 53.48 -56.72 -30.85
CA LYS A 94 52.59 -57.60 -31.61
C LYS A 94 51.26 -57.86 -30.89
N ASN A 95 50.93 -57.11 -29.83
CA ASN A 95 49.74 -57.29 -28.97
C ASN A 95 49.70 -58.69 -28.26
N GLN A 96 50.88 -59.29 -28.00
CA GLN A 96 51.00 -60.49 -27.21
C GLN A 96 51.35 -60.13 -25.79
N ILE A 97 50.79 -60.87 -24.80
CA ILE A 97 51.04 -60.67 -23.38
C ILE A 97 52.48 -61.18 -23.07
N GLU A 98 53.36 -60.31 -22.60
CA GLU A 98 54.67 -60.63 -22.09
C GLU A 98 54.69 -60.90 -20.59
N TYR A 99 53.84 -60.19 -19.85
CA TYR A 99 53.70 -60.35 -18.38
C TYR A 99 52.27 -60.13 -17.95
N GLU A 100 51.86 -60.88 -16.94
CA GLU A 100 50.56 -60.83 -16.31
C GLU A 100 50.68 -61.13 -14.82
N SER A 101 50.20 -60.21 -13.94
CA SER A 101 50.34 -60.37 -12.49
C SER A 101 49.16 -61.10 -11.84
N GLY A 102 48.01 -61.21 -12.45
CA GLY A 102 46.78 -61.71 -11.87
C GLY A 102 46.26 -63.02 -12.56
N THR A 103 45.19 -63.57 -12.00
CA THR A 103 44.44 -64.73 -12.55
C THR A 103 43.13 -64.35 -13.22
N ASP A 104 42.71 -63.08 -13.10
CA ASP A 104 41.40 -62.58 -13.57
C ASP A 104 41.59 -61.23 -14.27
N TYR A 105 42.41 -61.22 -15.31
CA TYR A 105 42.79 -60.00 -16.03
C TYR A 105 41.64 -59.46 -16.91
N MET A 106 41.69 -58.20 -17.11
CA MET A 106 40.79 -57.50 -18.02
C MET A 106 41.15 -57.83 -19.46
N GLU A 107 40.26 -58.43 -20.23
CA GLU A 107 40.47 -58.70 -21.65
C GLU A 107 40.43 -57.39 -22.45
N ILE A 108 41.62 -56.92 -22.88
CA ILE A 108 41.76 -55.64 -23.56
C ILE A 108 41.56 -55.81 -25.07
N LYS A 109 40.61 -55.08 -25.61
CA LYS A 109 40.39 -55.07 -27.07
C LYS A 109 41.56 -54.44 -27.80
N PRO A 110 41.96 -55.00 -28.97
CA PRO A 110 43.07 -54.49 -29.77
C PRO A 110 42.95 -53.00 -30.09
N GLU A 111 41.73 -52.48 -30.25
CA GLU A 111 41.48 -51.05 -30.51
C GLU A 111 41.95 -50.12 -29.38
N ILE A 112 41.88 -50.58 -28.12
CA ILE A 112 42.36 -49.84 -26.95
C ILE A 112 43.88 -49.82 -26.93
N LEU A 113 44.54 -50.93 -27.23
CA LEU A 113 45.99 -51.01 -27.33
C LEU A 113 46.56 -50.05 -28.41
N ASP A 114 45.85 -49.95 -29.54
CA ASP A 114 46.27 -49.02 -30.63
C ASP A 114 46.09 -47.57 -30.24
N LYS A 115 44.99 -47.27 -29.49
CA LYS A 115 44.80 -45.93 -28.93
C LYS A 115 45.86 -45.56 -27.89
N ILE A 116 46.26 -46.49 -27.01
CA ILE A 116 47.34 -46.27 -26.04
C ILE A 116 48.66 -45.96 -26.77
N ARG A 117 49.00 -46.67 -27.87
CA ARG A 117 50.17 -46.38 -28.67
C ARG A 117 50.14 -44.96 -29.25
N GLN A 118 48.99 -44.55 -29.76
CA GLN A 118 48.84 -43.20 -30.37
C GLN A 118 48.89 -42.07 -29.33
N LEU A 119 48.16 -42.22 -28.21
CA LEU A 119 48.01 -41.18 -27.18
C LEU A 119 49.12 -41.25 -26.13
N LYS A 120 49.93 -42.34 -26.10
CA LYS A 120 50.94 -42.67 -25.08
C LYS A 120 50.41 -42.99 -23.70
N GLU A 121 49.25 -42.50 -23.37
CA GLU A 121 48.52 -42.72 -22.13
C GLU A 121 47.04 -42.70 -22.42
N LEU A 122 46.30 -43.66 -21.82
CA LEU A 122 44.85 -43.73 -21.92
C LEU A 122 44.26 -44.29 -20.61
N TYR A 123 43.34 -43.51 -20.00
CA TYR A 123 42.47 -44.00 -18.93
C TYR A 123 41.20 -44.60 -19.54
N PHE A 124 40.75 -45.71 -19.00
CA PHE A 124 39.50 -46.39 -19.39
C PHE A 124 38.93 -47.23 -18.26
N GLU A 125 37.65 -47.53 -18.35
CA GLU A 125 36.93 -48.30 -17.35
C GLU A 125 36.31 -49.54 -17.99
N ASP A 126 36.36 -50.68 -17.28
CA ASP A 126 35.58 -51.87 -17.62
C ASP A 126 35.02 -52.55 -16.36
N LYS A 127 33.70 -52.78 -16.34
CA LYS A 127 32.98 -53.49 -15.27
C LYS A 127 33.31 -53.12 -13.81
N ASN A 128 33.40 -51.88 -13.46
CA ASN A 128 33.81 -51.35 -12.13
C ASN A 128 35.31 -51.36 -11.85
N ARG A 129 36.17 -51.76 -12.78
CA ARG A 129 37.60 -51.60 -12.68
C ARG A 129 38.02 -50.36 -13.45
N GLU A 130 38.83 -49.56 -12.85
CA GLU A 130 39.49 -48.46 -13.52
C GLU A 130 40.88 -48.86 -13.95
N ALA A 131 41.28 -48.52 -15.18
CA ALA A 131 42.53 -48.92 -15.78
C ALA A 131 43.23 -47.75 -16.43
N ILE A 132 44.56 -47.77 -16.37
CA ILE A 132 45.40 -46.89 -17.13
C ILE A 132 46.37 -47.68 -18.00
N GLY A 133 46.46 -47.34 -19.27
CA GLY A 133 47.44 -47.91 -20.22
C GLY A 133 48.52 -46.89 -20.54
N LEU A 134 49.78 -47.28 -20.40
CA LEU A 134 50.95 -46.44 -20.64
C LEU A 134 51.91 -47.13 -21.64
N VAL A 135 52.64 -46.31 -22.43
CA VAL A 135 53.69 -46.81 -23.28
C VAL A 135 55.03 -46.70 -22.58
N PHE A 136 55.69 -47.80 -22.32
CA PHE A 136 57.04 -47.90 -21.77
C PHE A 136 58.04 -48.29 -22.82
N LYS A 137 59.16 -47.59 -22.91
CA LYS A 137 60.23 -47.86 -23.90
C LYS A 137 61.32 -48.74 -23.31
N LYS A 138 61.49 -49.97 -23.82
CA LYS A 138 62.59 -50.85 -23.49
C LYS A 138 63.45 -51.02 -24.75
N ASP A 139 64.70 -50.51 -24.74
CA ASP A 139 65.67 -50.49 -25.82
C ASP A 139 65.11 -49.93 -27.15
N LYS A 140 64.69 -50.79 -28.09
CA LYS A 140 64.09 -50.42 -29.39
C LYS A 140 62.63 -50.90 -29.52
N GLN A 141 62.00 -51.38 -28.41
CA GLN A 141 60.62 -51.89 -28.42
C GLN A 141 59.73 -51.02 -27.53
N ASP A 142 58.53 -50.68 -28.02
CA ASP A 142 57.52 -50.00 -27.25
C ASP A 142 56.58 -51.06 -26.62
N LEU A 143 56.63 -51.19 -25.31
CA LEU A 143 55.73 -52.06 -24.52
C LEU A 143 54.53 -51.24 -24.06
N ILE A 144 53.35 -51.87 -23.97
CA ILE A 144 52.17 -51.29 -23.35
C ILE A 144 51.98 -51.94 -21.99
N ILE A 145 51.96 -51.10 -20.94
CA ILE A 145 51.66 -51.54 -19.60
C ILE A 145 50.29 -51.05 -19.22
N ILE A 146 49.48 -51.94 -18.77
CA ILE A 146 48.13 -51.64 -18.30
C ILE A 146 48.04 -52.05 -16.84
N ALA A 147 47.83 -51.03 -15.99
CA ALA A 147 47.47 -51.30 -14.59
C ALA A 147 45.98 -51.11 -14.41
N SER A 148 45.32 -52.05 -13.77
CA SER A 148 43.91 -51.97 -13.44
C SER A 148 43.68 -52.35 -11.97
N ALA A 149 42.74 -51.65 -11.33
CA ALA A 149 42.39 -51.97 -9.95
C ALA A 149 40.91 -51.56 -9.63
N LEU A 150 40.45 -51.99 -8.47
CA LEU A 150 39.14 -51.61 -7.91
C LEU A 150 39.34 -50.48 -6.86
N ASP A 151 38.75 -49.28 -7.11
CA ASP A 151 38.76 -48.24 -6.12
C ASP A 151 37.65 -48.43 -5.06
N LYS A 152 37.76 -49.51 -4.30
CA LYS A 152 36.78 -49.87 -3.27
C LYS A 152 36.73 -48.82 -2.15
N TYR A 153 37.84 -48.25 -1.82
CA TYR A 153 37.94 -47.22 -0.79
C TYR A 153 37.32 -45.90 -1.25
N GLY A 154 37.65 -45.43 -2.44
CA GLY A 154 37.12 -44.25 -3.04
C GLY A 154 35.61 -44.29 -3.21
N PHE A 155 35.08 -45.39 -3.78
CA PHE A 155 33.63 -45.58 -3.91
C PHE A 155 32.91 -45.66 -2.56
N SER A 156 33.52 -46.25 -1.52
CA SER A 156 32.96 -46.27 -0.18
C SER A 156 32.90 -44.84 0.43
N LYS A 157 33.98 -44.06 0.26
CA LYS A 157 34.04 -42.68 0.68
C LYS A 157 33.01 -41.81 -0.03
N GLN A 158 32.87 -41.97 -1.36
CA GLN A 158 31.91 -41.26 -2.20
C GLN A 158 30.45 -41.58 -1.78
N ARG A 159 30.14 -42.85 -1.52
CA ARG A 159 28.83 -43.30 -1.03
C ARG A 159 28.51 -42.65 0.35
N ASN A 160 29.49 -42.67 1.26
CA ASN A 160 29.32 -42.06 2.58
C ASN A 160 29.11 -40.55 2.49
N LEU A 161 29.84 -39.87 1.59
CA LEU A 161 29.62 -38.44 1.30
C LEU A 161 28.19 -38.18 0.79
N GLY A 162 27.69 -39.00 -0.15
CA GLY A 162 26.33 -38.89 -0.66
C GLY A 162 25.26 -39.05 0.44
N ILE A 163 25.45 -40.02 1.36
CA ILE A 163 24.56 -40.18 2.51
C ILE A 163 24.61 -38.96 3.46
N MET A 164 25.82 -38.49 3.76
CA MET A 164 25.99 -37.33 4.63
C MET A 164 25.36 -36.07 4.05
N LEU A 165 25.56 -35.80 2.74
CA LEU A 165 24.96 -34.67 2.03
C LEU A 165 23.44 -34.79 2.02
N SER A 166 22.89 -35.95 1.71
CA SER A 166 21.44 -36.20 1.69
C SER A 166 20.80 -35.97 3.06
N PHE A 167 21.42 -36.47 4.12
CA PHE A 167 20.98 -36.25 5.50
C PHE A 167 21.07 -34.79 5.87
N GLY A 168 22.17 -34.10 5.51
CA GLY A 168 22.37 -32.67 5.73
C GLY A 168 21.29 -31.80 5.06
N VAL A 169 20.96 -32.11 3.79
CA VAL A 169 19.88 -31.43 3.05
C VAL A 169 18.54 -31.62 3.77
N PHE A 170 18.21 -32.83 4.17
CA PHE A 170 16.96 -33.11 4.88
C PHE A 170 16.86 -32.36 6.21
N LEU A 171 17.92 -32.41 7.02
CA LEU A 171 17.95 -31.72 8.31
C LEU A 171 17.84 -30.20 8.17
N MET A 172 18.59 -29.60 7.21
CA MET A 172 18.53 -28.18 6.94
C MET A 172 17.18 -27.73 6.39
N ALA A 173 16.56 -28.52 5.51
CA ALA A 173 15.21 -28.23 5.01
C ALA A 173 14.19 -28.19 6.16
N MET A 174 14.28 -29.10 7.11
CA MET A 174 13.44 -29.12 8.31
C MET A 174 13.65 -27.86 9.17
N ILE A 175 14.91 -27.50 9.45
CA ILE A 175 15.25 -26.30 10.24
C ILE A 175 14.74 -25.04 9.56
N VAL A 176 14.96 -24.89 8.26
CA VAL A 176 14.53 -23.72 7.46
C VAL A 176 13.01 -23.60 7.46
N CYS A 177 12.29 -24.74 7.34
CA CYS A 177 10.83 -24.74 7.38
C CYS A 177 10.30 -24.27 8.75
N LEU A 178 10.86 -24.79 9.85
CA LEU A 178 10.48 -24.38 11.22
C LEU A 178 10.80 -22.91 11.48
N ALA A 179 12.01 -22.48 11.13
CA ALA A 179 12.43 -21.10 11.30
C ALA A 179 11.56 -20.13 10.45
N GLY A 180 11.29 -20.46 9.20
CA GLY A 180 10.43 -19.70 8.32
C GLY A 180 9.00 -19.57 8.85
N TRP A 181 8.43 -20.67 9.36
CA TRP A 181 7.11 -20.67 9.97
C TRP A 181 7.04 -19.78 11.22
N PHE A 182 8.04 -19.85 12.08
CA PHE A 182 8.12 -19.01 13.29
C PHE A 182 8.28 -17.53 12.93
N PHE A 183 9.20 -17.22 12.02
CA PHE A 183 9.50 -15.84 11.61
C PHE A 183 8.32 -15.17 10.89
N ALA A 184 7.71 -15.87 9.91
CA ALA A 184 6.52 -15.39 9.22
C ALA A 184 5.36 -15.14 10.19
N GLY A 185 5.16 -16.03 11.17
CA GLY A 185 4.16 -15.85 12.21
C GLY A 185 4.37 -14.59 13.03
N LYS A 186 5.59 -14.36 13.51
CA LYS A 186 5.93 -13.19 14.34
C LYS A 186 5.81 -11.87 13.54
N SER A 187 6.25 -11.86 12.29
CA SER A 187 6.21 -10.67 11.43
C SER A 187 4.78 -10.28 11.01
N LEU A 188 3.86 -11.26 10.88
CA LEU A 188 2.47 -11.01 10.49
C LEU A 188 1.53 -10.77 11.68
N THR A 189 1.97 -10.97 12.93
CA THR A 189 1.16 -10.74 14.13
C THR A 189 0.61 -9.31 14.24
N PRO A 190 1.40 -8.24 13.97
CA PRO A 190 0.89 -6.87 14.02
C PRO A 190 -0.26 -6.62 13.04
N ILE A 191 -0.15 -7.15 11.80
CA ILE A 191 -1.20 -7.03 10.78
C ILE A 191 -2.50 -7.71 11.25
N GLN A 192 -2.41 -8.90 11.86
CA GLN A 192 -3.58 -9.57 12.40
C GLN A 192 -4.25 -8.78 13.53
N LYS A 193 -3.47 -8.06 14.35
CA LYS A 193 -4.02 -7.17 15.38
C LYS A 193 -4.78 -6.00 14.75
N ILE A 194 -4.23 -5.39 13.69
CA ILE A 194 -4.88 -4.32 12.95
C ILE A 194 -6.22 -4.82 12.38
N ILE A 195 -6.24 -5.96 11.68
CA ILE A 195 -7.46 -6.53 11.11
C ILE A 195 -8.53 -6.71 12.19
N LYS A 196 -8.18 -7.35 13.32
CA LYS A 196 -9.12 -7.55 14.44
C LYS A 196 -9.61 -6.25 15.07
N SER A 197 -8.79 -5.20 15.06
CA SER A 197 -9.18 -3.88 15.58
C SER A 197 -10.11 -3.16 14.60
N VAL A 198 -9.86 -3.26 13.30
CA VAL A 198 -10.74 -2.73 12.25
C VAL A 198 -12.10 -3.43 12.26
N ASP A 199 -12.13 -4.76 12.42
CA ASP A 199 -13.39 -5.52 12.52
C ASP A 199 -14.27 -5.10 13.71
N LYS A 200 -13.66 -4.57 14.77
CA LYS A 200 -14.39 -4.01 15.93
C LYS A 200 -15.00 -2.63 15.62
N ILE A 201 -14.51 -1.93 14.61
CA ILE A 201 -15.01 -0.60 14.20
C ILE A 201 -16.20 -0.81 13.25
N GLY A 202 -17.26 -1.47 13.74
CA GLY A 202 -18.43 -1.87 12.93
C GLY A 202 -19.54 -0.84 12.83
N GLY A 203 -19.43 0.35 13.44
CA GLY A 203 -20.50 1.34 13.43
C GLY A 203 -20.08 2.74 13.87
N ALA A 204 -20.92 3.71 13.58
CA ALA A 204 -20.71 5.13 13.92
C ALA A 204 -20.49 5.41 15.43
N SER A 205 -20.90 4.49 16.30
CA SER A 205 -20.70 4.57 17.75
C SER A 205 -19.34 4.10 18.23
N GLN A 206 -18.52 3.53 17.36
CA GLN A 206 -17.21 2.94 17.68
C GLN A 206 -16.07 3.60 16.90
N LEU A 207 -16.32 4.75 16.29
CA LEU A 207 -15.32 5.53 15.56
C LEU A 207 -14.29 6.23 16.47
N ASP A 208 -14.47 6.18 17.77
CA ASP A 208 -13.52 6.64 18.80
C ASP A 208 -12.34 5.66 19.03
N LEU A 209 -12.51 4.40 18.59
CA LEU A 209 -11.44 3.42 18.66
C LEU A 209 -10.28 3.81 17.74
N ARG A 210 -9.06 3.54 18.22
CA ARG A 210 -7.83 3.77 17.43
C ARG A 210 -7.01 2.48 17.34
N LEU A 211 -6.31 2.33 16.23
CA LEU A 211 -5.35 1.27 16.04
C LEU A 211 -4.10 1.54 16.87
N ASP A 212 -3.53 0.48 17.44
CA ASP A 212 -2.24 0.54 18.12
C ASP A 212 -1.12 0.85 17.10
N GLU A 213 -0.37 1.92 17.33
CA GLU A 213 0.71 2.40 16.45
C GLU A 213 2.04 1.68 16.70
N GLY A 214 2.09 0.75 17.66
CA GLY A 214 3.27 -0.06 17.93
C GLY A 214 4.53 0.78 18.14
N ASN A 215 5.64 0.39 17.49
CA ASN A 215 6.95 1.05 17.64
C ASN A 215 7.06 2.41 16.93
N GLN A 216 6.05 2.87 16.23
CA GLN A 216 5.98 4.16 15.50
C GLN A 216 7.00 4.36 14.37
N THR A 217 7.84 3.38 14.05
CA THR A 217 8.97 3.53 13.11
C THR A 217 8.87 2.65 11.86
N ASP A 218 8.12 1.54 11.91
CA ASP A 218 7.99 0.61 10.79
C ASP A 218 6.82 0.96 9.85
N GLU A 219 6.72 0.29 8.72
CA GLU A 219 5.69 0.51 7.71
C GLU A 219 4.29 0.17 8.25
N ILE A 220 4.19 -0.76 9.17
CA ILE A 220 2.93 -1.15 9.82
C ILE A 220 2.44 -0.03 10.75
N ALA A 221 3.35 0.56 11.51
CA ALA A 221 3.06 1.72 12.35
C ALA A 221 2.60 2.92 11.50
N GLN A 222 3.27 3.20 10.37
CA GLN A 222 2.85 4.25 9.43
C GLN A 222 1.45 3.98 8.86
N LEU A 223 1.13 2.72 8.53
CA LEU A 223 -0.20 2.32 8.09
C LEU A 223 -1.25 2.61 9.18
N ALA A 224 -0.98 2.20 10.43
CA ALA A 224 -1.86 2.45 11.57
C ALA A 224 -2.10 3.96 11.79
N GLN A 225 -1.05 4.79 11.72
CA GLN A 225 -1.17 6.25 11.84
C GLN A 225 -2.02 6.87 10.73
N ARG A 226 -1.81 6.44 9.48
CA ARG A 226 -2.63 6.93 8.35
C ARG A 226 -4.09 6.54 8.50
N PHE A 227 -4.33 5.31 8.97
CA PHE A 227 -5.67 4.83 9.24
C PHE A 227 -6.34 5.60 10.41
N ASN A 228 -5.61 5.86 11.49
CA ASN A 228 -6.08 6.68 12.61
C ASN A 228 -6.47 8.10 12.16
N LYS A 229 -5.65 8.72 11.30
CA LYS A 229 -5.98 10.03 10.70
C LYS A 229 -7.25 9.98 9.84
N MET A 230 -7.50 8.88 9.14
CA MET A 230 -8.74 8.67 8.40
C MET A 230 -9.92 8.53 9.35
N LEU A 231 -9.78 7.75 10.44
CA LEU A 231 -10.81 7.61 11.47
C LEU A 231 -11.15 8.95 12.14
N ASP A 232 -10.13 9.80 12.44
CA ASP A 232 -10.35 11.14 12.99
C ASP A 232 -11.24 12.00 12.08
N ARG A 233 -10.96 11.96 10.77
CA ARG A 233 -11.76 12.71 9.78
C ARG A 233 -13.19 12.16 9.71
N LEU A 234 -13.34 10.85 9.72
CA LEU A 234 -14.64 10.18 9.65
C LEU A 234 -15.47 10.44 10.90
N GLU A 235 -14.87 10.31 12.09
CA GLU A 235 -15.50 10.62 13.37
C GLU A 235 -15.98 12.07 13.42
N LYS A 236 -15.14 13.01 13.00
CA LYS A 236 -15.49 14.43 12.92
C LYS A 236 -16.66 14.67 11.97
N ALA A 237 -16.66 14.05 10.80
CA ALA A 237 -17.75 14.15 9.83
C ALA A 237 -19.07 13.60 10.39
N PHE A 238 -19.05 12.42 11.01
CA PHE A 238 -20.25 11.83 11.66
C PHE A 238 -20.75 12.67 12.83
N ARG A 239 -19.86 13.20 13.64
CA ARG A 239 -20.23 14.09 14.75
C ARG A 239 -20.95 15.36 14.24
N LEU A 240 -20.41 15.98 13.18
CA LEU A 240 -21.03 17.13 12.53
C LEU A 240 -22.39 16.79 11.93
N GLN A 241 -22.51 15.64 11.24
CA GLN A 241 -23.76 15.17 10.66
C GLN A 241 -24.81 14.89 11.72
N ARG A 242 -24.44 14.23 12.82
CA ARG A 242 -25.37 13.93 13.94
C ARG A 242 -25.86 15.23 14.62
N SER A 243 -24.94 16.16 14.84
CA SER A 243 -25.27 17.49 15.39
C SER A 243 -26.23 18.23 14.47
N PHE A 244 -25.96 18.22 13.15
CA PHE A 244 -26.83 18.86 12.15
C PHE A 244 -28.25 18.29 12.18
N VAL A 245 -28.41 16.95 12.15
CA VAL A 245 -29.73 16.30 12.19
C VAL A 245 -30.46 16.62 13.50
N SER A 246 -29.75 16.59 14.63
CA SER A 246 -30.34 16.91 15.94
C SER A 246 -30.85 18.35 16.00
N HIS A 247 -30.02 19.31 15.59
CA HIS A 247 -30.41 20.72 15.58
C HIS A 247 -31.52 21.02 14.57
N ALA A 248 -31.44 20.44 13.35
CA ALA A 248 -32.51 20.59 12.35
C ALA A 248 -33.84 20.11 12.89
N SER A 249 -33.86 18.95 13.55
CA SER A 249 -35.08 18.39 14.15
C SER A 249 -35.62 19.30 15.25
N HIS A 250 -34.76 19.90 16.07
CA HIS A 250 -35.18 20.83 17.14
C HIS A 250 -35.74 22.11 16.56
N GLU A 251 -35.05 22.73 15.57
CA GLU A 251 -35.44 23.99 14.92
C GLU A 251 -36.74 23.84 14.08
N LEU A 252 -37.06 22.65 13.60
CA LEU A 252 -38.32 22.34 12.92
C LEU A 252 -39.46 22.12 13.94
N ARG A 253 -39.19 21.47 15.08
CA ARG A 253 -40.21 21.16 16.10
C ARG A 253 -40.76 22.39 16.78
N THR A 254 -39.91 23.37 17.09
CA THR A 254 -40.30 24.58 17.84
C THR A 254 -41.42 25.37 17.14
N PRO A 255 -41.30 25.82 15.88
CA PRO A 255 -42.36 26.55 15.19
C PRO A 255 -43.62 25.66 14.99
N LEU A 256 -43.42 24.38 14.70
CA LEU A 256 -44.56 23.46 14.54
C LEU A 256 -45.40 23.34 15.81
N THR A 257 -44.75 23.26 16.98
CA THR A 257 -45.43 23.25 18.29
C THR A 257 -46.14 24.58 18.56
N ALA A 258 -45.50 25.73 18.19
CA ALA A 258 -46.10 27.03 18.33
C ALA A 258 -47.34 27.20 17.46
N ILE A 259 -47.28 26.83 16.19
CA ILE A 259 -48.40 26.83 15.24
C ILE A 259 -49.55 25.97 15.79
N THR A 260 -49.23 24.74 16.19
CA THR A 260 -50.26 23.81 16.74
C THR A 260 -50.90 24.38 17.99
N GLY A 261 -50.11 24.96 18.90
CA GLY A 261 -50.60 25.57 20.13
C GLY A 261 -51.50 26.79 19.86
N GLN A 262 -51.09 27.68 18.93
CA GLN A 262 -51.89 28.85 18.54
C GLN A 262 -53.26 28.43 17.99
N ILE A 263 -53.28 27.43 17.10
CA ILE A 263 -54.53 26.90 16.53
C ILE A 263 -55.41 26.27 17.62
N GLN A 264 -54.83 25.46 18.53
CA GLN A 264 -55.57 24.82 19.60
C GLN A 264 -56.19 25.82 20.57
N VAL A 265 -55.42 26.87 20.93
CA VAL A 265 -55.91 27.95 21.81
C VAL A 265 -57.10 28.68 21.15
N SER A 266 -56.96 29.05 19.86
CA SER A 266 -58.00 29.75 19.12
C SER A 266 -59.27 28.89 18.91
N LEU A 267 -59.11 27.57 18.76
CA LEU A 267 -60.27 26.64 18.67
C LEU A 267 -61.04 26.50 19.99
N LEU A 268 -60.38 26.72 21.12
CA LEU A 268 -61.00 26.64 22.46
C LEU A 268 -61.52 27.99 22.94
N ALA A 269 -61.02 29.10 22.44
CA ALA A 269 -61.41 30.44 22.75
C ALA A 269 -62.55 30.89 21.82
N ASN A 270 -63.44 31.76 22.32
CA ASN A 270 -64.46 32.40 21.49
C ASN A 270 -63.87 33.67 20.86
N ASP A 271 -62.85 33.49 20.00
CA ASP A 271 -62.12 34.57 19.34
C ASP A 271 -63.07 35.38 18.45
N ASN A 272 -62.95 36.71 18.55
CA ASN A 272 -63.64 37.57 17.59
C ASN A 272 -62.92 37.57 16.20
N PRO A 273 -63.60 38.00 15.13
CA PRO A 273 -63.00 37.96 13.79
C PRO A 273 -61.66 38.67 13.64
N GLN A 274 -61.35 39.68 14.46
CA GLN A 274 -60.08 40.40 14.43
C GLN A 274 -58.98 39.60 15.11
N GLU A 275 -59.23 38.94 16.23
CA GLU A 275 -58.30 38.04 16.93
C GLU A 275 -57.95 36.85 16.08
N LEU A 276 -58.97 36.20 15.45
CA LEU A 276 -58.80 35.10 14.52
C LEU A 276 -57.91 35.50 13.32
N LYS A 277 -58.11 36.70 12.74
CA LYS A 277 -57.28 37.23 11.67
C LYS A 277 -55.83 37.42 12.08
N LEU A 278 -55.59 37.99 13.29
CA LEU A 278 -54.21 38.14 13.81
C LEU A 278 -53.54 36.78 14.06
N MET A 279 -54.25 35.80 14.60
CA MET A 279 -53.75 34.45 14.80
C MET A 279 -53.37 33.80 13.45
N ILE A 280 -54.27 33.87 12.46
CA ILE A 280 -53.99 33.33 11.11
C ILE A 280 -52.77 34.03 10.47
N GLN A 281 -52.60 35.33 10.66
CA GLN A 281 -51.40 36.06 10.17
C GLN A 281 -50.14 35.57 10.87
N SER A 282 -50.19 35.38 12.19
CA SER A 282 -49.04 34.81 12.95
C SER A 282 -48.66 33.40 12.50
N VAL A 283 -49.67 32.54 12.34
CA VAL A 283 -49.49 31.18 11.81
C VAL A 283 -48.90 31.20 10.40
N LEU A 284 -49.36 32.11 9.53
CA LEU A 284 -48.80 32.27 8.17
C LEU A 284 -47.32 32.67 8.20
N GLU A 285 -46.93 33.61 9.08
CA GLU A 285 -45.55 34.01 9.28
C GLU A 285 -44.68 32.81 9.74
N ASP A 286 -45.14 32.05 10.70
CA ASP A 286 -44.42 30.86 11.20
C ASP A 286 -44.29 29.78 10.13
N VAL A 287 -45.32 29.51 9.30
CA VAL A 287 -45.27 28.59 8.15
C VAL A 287 -44.28 29.08 7.11
N GLN A 288 -44.27 30.38 6.79
CA GLN A 288 -43.32 30.95 5.84
C GLN A 288 -41.88 30.85 6.36
N GLN A 289 -41.65 31.01 7.65
CA GLN A 289 -40.36 30.85 8.28
C GLN A 289 -39.88 29.38 8.22
N LEU A 290 -40.78 28.43 8.49
CA LEU A 290 -40.53 27.00 8.40
C LEU A 290 -40.13 26.60 6.95
N ASN A 291 -40.87 27.11 5.96
CA ASN A 291 -40.58 26.87 4.55
C ASN A 291 -39.17 27.38 4.15
N ARG A 292 -38.82 28.59 4.65
CA ARG A 292 -37.45 29.09 4.43
C ARG A 292 -36.37 28.21 5.08
N LEU A 293 -36.60 27.73 6.30
CA LEU A 293 -35.68 26.83 6.97
C LEU A 293 -35.50 25.52 6.20
N THR A 294 -36.60 24.91 5.75
CA THR A 294 -36.54 23.66 4.97
C THR A 294 -35.82 23.83 3.64
N ASN A 295 -36.06 24.93 2.92
CA ASN A 295 -35.34 25.23 1.67
C ASN A 295 -33.83 25.42 1.93
N ASN A 296 -33.44 26.16 2.97
CA ASN A 296 -32.03 26.32 3.33
C ASN A 296 -31.35 24.99 3.69
N LEU A 297 -32.08 24.06 4.36
CA LEU A 297 -31.58 22.72 4.67
C LEU A 297 -31.41 21.88 3.42
N LEU A 298 -32.36 21.94 2.46
CA LEU A 298 -32.25 21.28 1.17
C LEU A 298 -31.08 21.82 0.36
N ASP A 299 -30.89 23.14 0.31
CA ASP A 299 -29.76 23.78 -0.37
C ASP A 299 -28.42 23.33 0.22
N ILE A 300 -28.29 23.23 1.56
CA ILE A 300 -27.07 22.73 2.22
C ILE A 300 -26.73 21.31 1.77
N THR A 301 -27.73 20.43 1.61
CA THR A 301 -27.53 19.03 1.24
C THR A 301 -27.28 18.87 -0.26
N SER A 302 -27.93 19.70 -1.11
CA SER A 302 -27.76 19.64 -2.57
C SER A 302 -26.43 20.23 -3.05
N ILE A 303 -25.85 21.18 -2.31
CA ILE A 303 -24.53 21.76 -2.67
C ILE A 303 -23.42 20.72 -2.68
N ASP A 304 -23.48 19.71 -1.81
CA ASP A 304 -22.48 18.66 -1.69
C ASP A 304 -22.62 17.57 -2.81
N SER A 305 -23.65 17.66 -3.69
CA SER A 305 -23.85 16.76 -4.83
C SER A 305 -23.15 17.25 -6.09
N ASP A 306 -22.66 16.33 -6.93
CA ASP A 306 -21.98 16.66 -8.21
C ASP A 306 -22.88 17.44 -9.19
N ASP A 307 -24.19 17.33 -9.05
CA ASP A 307 -25.18 18.05 -9.87
C ASP A 307 -25.21 19.57 -9.63
N SER A 308 -24.68 20.05 -8.50
CA SER A 308 -24.69 21.49 -8.16
C SER A 308 -23.86 22.36 -9.12
N GLN A 309 -22.88 21.78 -9.83
CA GLN A 309 -22.03 22.48 -10.80
C GLN A 309 -22.60 22.47 -12.24
N THR A 310 -23.61 21.64 -12.54
CA THR A 310 -24.17 21.51 -13.90
C THR A 310 -24.85 22.79 -14.41
N ASN A 311 -25.32 23.66 -13.50
CA ASN A 311 -26.04 24.89 -13.81
C ASN A 311 -25.16 26.16 -13.74
N PHE A 312 -23.83 26.04 -13.84
CA PHE A 312 -22.94 27.19 -13.82
C PHE A 312 -22.94 27.92 -15.15
N LYS A 313 -23.23 29.24 -15.11
CA LYS A 313 -23.19 30.17 -16.24
C LYS A 313 -22.39 31.44 -15.90
N GLN A 314 -22.12 32.27 -16.85
CA GLN A 314 -21.56 33.60 -16.61
C GLN A 314 -22.63 34.50 -15.99
N ILE A 315 -22.32 35.16 -14.91
CA ILE A 315 -23.25 35.91 -14.06
C ILE A 315 -22.65 37.24 -13.68
N ASN A 316 -23.42 38.30 -13.84
CA ASN A 316 -23.09 39.60 -13.29
C ASN A 316 -23.53 39.67 -11.82
N VAL A 317 -22.56 39.59 -10.90
CA VAL A 317 -22.84 39.60 -9.45
C VAL A 317 -23.39 40.93 -8.92
N ALA A 318 -23.14 42.03 -9.64
CA ALA A 318 -23.72 43.31 -9.28
C ALA A 318 -25.24 43.35 -9.51
N GLU A 319 -25.70 42.72 -10.62
CA GLU A 319 -27.14 42.60 -10.91
C GLU A 319 -27.85 41.83 -9.78
N ILE A 320 -27.24 40.73 -9.30
CA ILE A 320 -27.80 39.96 -8.16
C ILE A 320 -27.94 40.86 -6.94
N ALA A 321 -26.94 41.69 -6.60
CA ALA A 321 -27.02 42.60 -5.47
C ALA A 321 -28.17 43.60 -5.63
N PHE A 322 -28.37 44.16 -6.85
CA PHE A 322 -29.49 45.06 -7.13
C PHE A 322 -30.86 44.36 -7.04
N GLN A 323 -30.97 43.14 -7.53
CA GLN A 323 -32.20 42.33 -7.39
C GLN A 323 -32.54 42.11 -5.92
N VAL A 324 -31.56 41.66 -5.13
CA VAL A 324 -31.73 41.48 -3.67
C VAL A 324 -32.14 42.78 -2.98
N ARG A 325 -31.43 43.89 -3.27
CA ARG A 325 -31.80 45.21 -2.75
C ARG A 325 -33.27 45.54 -3.00
N ASN A 326 -33.72 45.40 -4.23
CA ASN A 326 -35.10 45.75 -4.62
C ASN A 326 -36.14 44.92 -3.84
N ILE A 327 -35.87 43.65 -3.57
CA ILE A 327 -36.75 42.81 -2.76
C ILE A 327 -36.75 43.22 -1.28
N LEU A 328 -35.58 43.54 -0.74
CA LEU A 328 -35.47 43.97 0.66
C LEU A 328 -36.17 45.31 0.92
N LEU A 329 -36.09 46.25 -0.03
CA LEU A 329 -36.80 47.53 0.06
C LEU A 329 -38.33 47.37 -0.04
N LYS A 330 -38.81 46.46 -0.90
CA LYS A 330 -40.23 46.14 -1.02
C LYS A 330 -40.80 45.46 0.24
N LYS A 331 -39.97 44.66 0.94
CA LYS A 331 -40.37 43.93 2.15
C LYS A 331 -40.64 44.84 3.34
N ASN A 332 -39.85 45.90 3.49
CA ASN A 332 -40.03 46.90 4.56
C ASN A 332 -39.49 48.26 4.08
N ALA A 333 -40.35 49.28 4.10
CA ALA A 333 -39.98 50.66 3.69
C ALA A 333 -38.86 51.29 4.53
N LYS A 334 -38.60 50.76 5.73
CA LYS A 334 -37.51 51.23 6.60
C LYS A 334 -36.14 50.65 6.25
N ASN A 335 -36.10 49.58 5.49
CA ASN A 335 -34.85 48.96 5.08
C ASN A 335 -34.08 49.88 4.16
N GLN A 336 -32.75 49.92 4.35
CA GLN A 336 -31.85 50.71 3.52
C GLN A 336 -30.70 49.80 3.05
N ALA A 337 -30.43 49.82 1.75
CA ALA A 337 -29.34 49.10 1.16
C ALA A 337 -28.63 49.97 0.13
N ILE A 338 -27.39 50.36 0.40
CA ILE A 338 -26.55 51.19 -0.48
C ILE A 338 -25.58 50.28 -1.21
N ILE A 339 -25.61 50.32 -2.55
CA ILE A 339 -24.66 49.60 -3.38
C ILE A 339 -23.69 50.59 -4.01
N GLN A 340 -22.39 50.34 -3.80
CA GLN A 340 -21.29 51.10 -4.38
C GLN A 340 -20.51 50.25 -5.31
N LEU A 341 -20.46 50.61 -6.58
CA LEU A 341 -19.66 49.95 -7.60
C LEU A 341 -18.28 50.57 -7.68
N ASP A 342 -17.29 49.83 -8.16
CA ASP A 342 -15.95 50.30 -8.42
C ASP A 342 -15.98 51.29 -9.60
N GLU A 343 -15.61 52.54 -9.36
CA GLU A 343 -15.61 53.63 -10.38
C GLU A 343 -14.52 53.41 -11.46
N GLN A 344 -13.58 52.50 -11.25
CA GLN A 344 -12.44 52.27 -12.15
C GLN A 344 -12.74 51.22 -13.23
N SER A 345 -13.94 50.62 -13.27
CA SER A 345 -14.29 49.57 -14.21
C SER A 345 -15.42 49.99 -15.14
N ASP A 346 -15.13 50.20 -16.44
CA ASP A 346 -16.13 50.54 -17.48
C ASP A 346 -17.12 49.37 -17.73
N THR A 347 -16.71 48.13 -17.43
CA THR A 347 -17.54 46.92 -17.53
C THR A 347 -17.37 46.06 -16.30
N PHE A 348 -18.48 45.66 -15.68
CA PHE A 348 -18.44 44.79 -14.51
C PHE A 348 -18.17 43.32 -14.95
N PRO A 349 -17.09 42.69 -14.45
CA PRO A 349 -16.75 41.38 -14.90
C PRO A 349 -17.77 40.32 -14.43
N GLU A 350 -17.99 39.31 -15.29
CA GLU A 350 -18.85 38.17 -14.99
C GLU A 350 -18.08 37.12 -14.20
N VAL A 351 -18.78 36.43 -13.32
CA VAL A 351 -18.29 35.30 -12.53
C VAL A 351 -19.00 34.03 -13.01
N ARG A 352 -18.26 32.94 -13.17
CA ARG A 352 -18.88 31.64 -13.48
C ARG A 352 -19.52 31.04 -12.24
N GLY A 353 -20.84 30.87 -12.25
CA GLY A 353 -21.55 30.40 -11.08
C GLY A 353 -23.00 29.98 -11.30
N ASN A 354 -23.68 29.64 -10.21
CA ASN A 354 -25.12 29.41 -10.15
C ASN A 354 -25.81 30.63 -9.57
N GLU A 355 -26.63 31.29 -10.39
CA GLU A 355 -27.30 32.54 -10.08
C GLU A 355 -28.23 32.44 -8.85
N ALA A 356 -29.02 31.35 -8.76
CA ALA A 356 -29.96 31.14 -7.67
C ALA A 356 -29.24 30.98 -6.32
N LEU A 357 -28.11 30.25 -6.31
CA LEU A 357 -27.31 30.06 -5.11
C LEU A 357 -26.62 31.37 -4.70
N LEU A 358 -26.01 32.12 -5.64
CA LEU A 358 -25.40 33.41 -5.34
C LEU A 358 -26.43 34.43 -4.85
N TYR A 359 -27.63 34.39 -5.44
CA TYR A 359 -28.75 35.19 -4.96
C TYR A 359 -29.10 34.88 -3.50
N THR A 360 -29.21 33.60 -3.15
CA THR A 360 -29.46 33.16 -1.76
C THR A 360 -28.35 33.61 -0.81
N ALA A 361 -27.09 33.51 -1.21
CA ALA A 361 -25.96 33.96 -0.42
C ALA A 361 -26.00 35.50 -0.14
N PHE A 362 -26.25 36.30 -1.19
CA PHE A 362 -26.33 37.76 -1.06
C PHE A 362 -27.55 38.17 -0.26
N LEU A 363 -28.69 37.50 -0.45
CA LEU A 363 -29.89 37.77 0.34
C LEU A 363 -29.62 37.52 1.83
N ASN A 364 -28.98 36.39 2.19
CA ASN A 364 -28.62 36.08 3.56
C ASN A 364 -27.67 37.13 4.18
N LEU A 365 -26.65 37.57 3.43
CA LEU A 365 -25.70 38.62 3.93
C LEU A 365 -26.36 39.95 4.07
N MET A 366 -27.15 40.41 3.10
CA MET A 366 -27.83 41.70 3.15
C MET A 366 -28.95 41.73 4.19
N GLU A 367 -29.76 40.66 4.34
CA GLU A 367 -30.75 40.51 5.41
C GLU A 367 -30.07 40.58 6.79
N ASN A 368 -28.95 39.86 6.97
CA ASN A 368 -28.17 39.96 8.22
C ASN A 368 -27.66 41.37 8.45
N GLY A 369 -27.12 42.02 7.43
CA GLY A 369 -26.64 43.40 7.54
C GLY A 369 -27.74 44.38 8.02
N ILE A 370 -28.94 44.29 7.42
CA ILE A 370 -30.09 45.12 7.82
C ILE A 370 -30.55 44.76 9.24
N LYS A 371 -30.66 43.50 9.55
CA LYS A 371 -31.20 42.99 10.80
C LYS A 371 -30.36 43.31 12.03
N PHE A 372 -29.02 43.34 11.88
CA PHE A 372 -28.08 43.67 12.96
C PHE A 372 -27.60 45.11 12.93
N SER A 373 -28.10 45.93 12.02
CA SER A 373 -27.84 47.35 11.95
C SER A 373 -28.83 48.13 12.81
N GLU A 374 -28.36 49.13 13.53
CA GLU A 374 -29.20 50.06 14.31
C GLU A 374 -30.16 50.85 13.42
N ASN A 375 -29.71 51.22 12.20
CA ASN A 375 -30.47 52.05 11.27
C ASN A 375 -31.12 51.24 10.15
N GLN A 376 -31.16 49.90 10.26
CA GLN A 376 -31.62 48.97 9.20
C GLN A 376 -30.89 49.22 7.86
N LEU A 377 -29.62 49.59 7.92
CA LEU A 377 -28.76 49.94 6.78
C LEU A 377 -27.69 48.85 6.55
N VAL A 378 -27.61 48.37 5.31
CA VAL A 378 -26.45 47.58 4.83
C VAL A 378 -25.77 48.33 3.68
N LYS A 379 -24.45 48.42 3.71
CA LYS A 379 -23.63 48.98 2.65
C LYS A 379 -22.93 47.81 1.93
N VAL A 380 -23.14 47.71 0.63
CA VAL A 380 -22.51 46.72 -0.23
C VAL A 380 -21.55 47.44 -1.16
N SER A 381 -20.26 47.06 -1.11
CA SER A 381 -19.23 47.69 -1.96
C SER A 381 -18.53 46.62 -2.80
N PHE A 382 -18.32 46.92 -4.06
CA PHE A 382 -17.63 46.07 -5.00
C PHE A 382 -16.27 46.67 -5.35
N LYS A 383 -15.22 45.84 -5.33
CA LYS A 383 -13.89 46.18 -5.83
C LYS A 383 -13.42 45.11 -6.79
N VAL A 384 -13.06 45.53 -7.99
CA VAL A 384 -12.63 44.64 -9.06
C VAL A 384 -11.11 44.59 -9.12
N ASN A 385 -10.57 43.41 -8.95
CA ASN A 385 -9.16 43.10 -9.18
C ASN A 385 -8.99 42.25 -10.45
N PRO A 386 -7.81 42.15 -11.08
CA PRO A 386 -7.64 41.45 -12.34
C PRO A 386 -8.06 39.95 -12.36
N LYS A 387 -8.10 39.29 -11.20
CA LYS A 387 -8.41 37.85 -11.08
C LYS A 387 -9.61 37.54 -10.18
N GLU A 388 -10.13 38.53 -9.46
CA GLU A 388 -11.16 38.31 -8.44
C GLU A 388 -12.00 39.57 -8.22
N ILE A 389 -13.24 39.37 -7.79
CA ILE A 389 -14.12 40.43 -7.32
C ILE A 389 -14.19 40.32 -5.80
N LEU A 390 -13.93 41.44 -5.13
CA LEU A 390 -14.10 41.61 -3.70
C LEU A 390 -15.44 42.30 -3.45
N ILE A 391 -16.31 41.68 -2.68
CA ILE A 391 -17.63 42.17 -2.33
C ILE A 391 -17.69 42.29 -0.80
N THR A 392 -17.92 43.50 -0.29
CA THR A 392 -18.04 43.73 1.15
C THR A 392 -19.48 44.03 1.50
N PHE A 393 -19.99 43.44 2.58
CA PHE A 393 -21.30 43.68 3.15
C PHE A 393 -21.06 44.24 4.56
N GLN A 394 -21.27 45.52 4.72
CA GLN A 394 -20.97 46.27 5.99
C GLN A 394 -22.25 46.75 6.64
N ASN A 395 -22.36 46.57 7.94
CA ASN A 395 -23.40 47.17 8.78
C ASN A 395 -22.82 47.71 10.07
N GLY A 396 -23.39 48.83 10.56
CA GLY A 396 -23.17 49.33 11.91
C GLY A 396 -24.10 48.63 12.90
N GLY A 397 -23.72 48.57 14.17
CA GLY A 397 -24.53 47.98 15.24
C GLY A 397 -23.78 46.95 16.09
N SER A 398 -24.50 45.97 16.62
CA SER A 398 -23.93 44.99 17.57
C SER A 398 -22.75 44.22 17.01
N ILE A 399 -21.60 44.25 17.69
CA ILE A 399 -20.37 43.58 17.30
C ILE A 399 -20.43 42.06 17.58
N ILE A 400 -19.68 41.30 16.82
CA ILE A 400 -19.45 39.89 17.04
C ILE A 400 -18.15 39.73 17.81
N PRO A 401 -18.12 39.08 19.00
CA PRO A 401 -16.90 38.84 19.75
C PRO A 401 -15.84 38.08 18.94
N ILE A 402 -14.57 38.43 19.09
CA ILE A 402 -13.46 37.81 18.33
C ILE A 402 -13.44 36.28 18.42
N ASN A 403 -13.71 35.74 19.59
CA ASN A 403 -13.76 34.28 19.83
C ASN A 403 -14.93 33.61 19.15
N GLU A 404 -15.93 34.33 18.65
CA GLU A 404 -17.09 33.79 17.95
C GLU A 404 -17.01 33.93 16.43
N LEU A 405 -16.07 34.75 15.88
CA LEU A 405 -15.97 35.06 14.45
C LEU A 405 -15.83 33.82 13.55
N SER A 406 -15.07 32.83 13.97
CA SER A 406 -14.94 31.56 13.21
C SER A 406 -16.17 30.67 13.33
N ALA A 407 -16.83 30.73 14.46
CA ALA A 407 -17.90 29.84 14.84
C ALA A 407 -19.28 30.24 14.26
N ILE A 408 -19.48 31.49 13.85
CA ILE A 408 -20.74 31.93 13.24
C ILE A 408 -21.05 31.30 11.89
N PHE A 409 -20.05 30.65 11.26
CA PHE A 409 -20.23 29.86 10.03
C PHE A 409 -20.61 28.39 10.28
N GLU A 410 -20.61 27.94 11.53
CA GLU A 410 -21.13 26.61 11.88
C GLU A 410 -22.67 26.61 11.80
N SER A 411 -23.25 25.56 11.23
CA SER A 411 -24.70 25.43 11.10
C SER A 411 -25.39 25.44 12.46
N PHE A 412 -26.50 26.16 12.56
CA PHE A 412 -27.31 26.36 13.78
C PHE A 412 -26.60 27.14 14.90
N ARG A 413 -25.43 27.67 14.65
CA ARG A 413 -24.73 28.51 15.63
C ARG A 413 -25.15 29.95 15.49
N ARG A 414 -25.33 30.62 16.64
CA ARG A 414 -25.72 32.01 16.74
C ARG A 414 -24.76 32.73 17.66
N GLY A 415 -24.29 33.88 17.24
CA GLY A 415 -23.45 34.72 18.09
C GLY A 415 -24.22 35.21 19.32
N SER A 416 -23.50 35.55 20.37
CA SER A 416 -24.08 36.13 21.61
C SER A 416 -24.87 37.44 21.35
N ASN A 417 -24.49 38.19 20.34
CA ASN A 417 -25.19 39.38 19.87
C ASN A 417 -26.55 39.10 19.19
N ALA A 418 -26.80 37.85 18.82
CA ALA A 418 -27.99 37.44 18.08
C ALA A 418 -29.10 36.80 18.98
N ARG A 419 -28.92 36.74 20.31
CA ARG A 419 -29.85 36.03 21.22
C ARG A 419 -31.29 36.53 21.12
N ASN A 420 -31.50 37.83 20.97
CA ASN A 420 -32.84 38.45 20.93
C ASN A 420 -33.38 38.68 19.52
N THR A 421 -32.71 38.17 18.50
CA THR A 421 -33.03 38.39 17.08
C THR A 421 -33.56 37.11 16.45
N LYS A 422 -34.71 37.12 15.74
CA LYS A 422 -35.27 35.92 15.06
C LYS A 422 -34.29 35.30 14.05
N GLY A 423 -34.12 33.97 14.04
CA GLY A 423 -33.32 33.25 13.00
C GLY A 423 -32.73 31.94 13.52
N HIS A 424 -32.50 31.00 12.63
CA HIS A 424 -32.13 29.61 12.93
C HIS A 424 -30.63 29.32 12.87
N GLY A 425 -29.77 30.29 12.55
CA GLY A 425 -28.31 30.09 12.47
C GLY A 425 -27.85 29.26 11.28
N VAL A 426 -28.65 29.13 10.21
CA VAL A 426 -28.33 28.34 9.01
C VAL A 426 -27.81 29.20 7.86
N GLY A 427 -28.17 30.49 7.78
CA GLY A 427 -27.89 31.34 6.64
C GLY A 427 -26.39 31.55 6.36
N LEU A 428 -25.57 31.79 7.38
CA LEU A 428 -24.11 32.03 7.20
C LEU A 428 -23.36 30.75 6.81
N SER A 429 -23.76 29.62 7.36
CA SER A 429 -23.17 28.34 6.96
C SER A 429 -23.52 27.95 5.52
N LEU A 430 -24.77 28.21 5.08
CA LEU A 430 -25.18 28.06 3.70
C LEU A 430 -24.41 29.03 2.79
N THR A 431 -24.30 30.29 3.18
CA THR A 431 -23.52 31.28 2.42
C THR A 431 -22.07 30.83 2.24
N GLN A 432 -21.40 30.35 3.28
CA GLN A 432 -20.03 29.86 3.19
C GLN A 432 -19.92 28.68 2.24
N LYS A 433 -20.84 27.70 2.27
CA LYS A 433 -20.88 26.56 1.34
C LYS A 433 -21.08 27.03 -0.11
N ILE A 434 -22.01 27.97 -0.35
CA ILE A 434 -22.24 28.54 -1.67
C ILE A 434 -20.97 29.21 -2.21
N ILE A 435 -20.35 30.07 -1.42
CA ILE A 435 -19.12 30.77 -1.84
C ILE A 435 -17.97 29.80 -2.12
N ASN A 436 -17.80 28.77 -1.28
CA ASN A 436 -16.79 27.73 -1.49
C ASN A 436 -17.06 26.90 -2.77
N LEU A 437 -18.34 26.59 -3.08
CA LEU A 437 -18.73 25.92 -4.33
C LEU A 437 -18.29 26.73 -5.56
N HIS A 438 -18.36 28.08 -5.47
CA HIS A 438 -17.90 29.03 -6.49
C HIS A 438 -16.38 29.29 -6.45
N LYS A 439 -15.60 28.47 -5.70
CA LYS A 439 -14.15 28.63 -5.49
C LYS A 439 -13.76 29.99 -4.89
N GLY A 440 -14.71 30.64 -4.25
CA GLY A 440 -14.52 31.89 -3.54
C GLY A 440 -14.10 31.69 -2.08
N LYS A 441 -13.97 32.80 -1.37
CA LYS A 441 -13.69 32.85 0.07
C LYS A 441 -14.64 33.83 0.74
N ILE A 442 -15.06 33.51 1.97
CA ILE A 442 -15.80 34.46 2.81
C ILE A 442 -15.05 34.67 4.13
N SER A 443 -14.97 35.87 4.59
CA SER A 443 -14.40 36.26 5.88
C SER A 443 -15.26 37.30 6.57
N VAL A 444 -15.05 37.49 7.87
CA VAL A 444 -15.77 38.47 8.69
C VAL A 444 -14.80 39.22 9.57
N GLN A 445 -15.04 40.52 9.72
CA GLN A 445 -14.38 41.37 10.67
C GLN A 445 -15.46 42.15 11.42
N SER A 446 -15.28 42.37 12.73
CA SER A 446 -16.23 43.09 13.55
C SER A 446 -15.47 43.88 14.58
N SER A 447 -15.74 45.20 14.63
CA SER A 447 -15.14 46.15 15.56
C SER A 447 -16.13 47.23 15.99
N GLU A 448 -15.88 47.88 17.12
CA GLU A 448 -16.76 48.94 17.62
C GLU A 448 -16.82 50.17 16.70
N ASN A 449 -15.71 50.49 16.00
CA ASN A 449 -15.62 51.66 15.17
C ASN A 449 -16.20 51.50 13.77
N GLU A 450 -16.09 50.28 13.22
CA GLU A 450 -16.46 49.98 11.81
C GLU A 450 -17.72 49.12 11.68
N GLY A 451 -18.23 48.60 12.81
CA GLY A 451 -19.32 47.63 12.80
C GLY A 451 -18.88 46.22 12.33
N THR A 452 -19.75 45.50 11.66
CA THR A 452 -19.48 44.16 11.12
C THR A 452 -19.38 44.23 9.61
N THR A 453 -18.29 43.69 9.04
CA THR A 453 -18.04 43.58 7.60
C THR A 453 -17.82 42.13 7.20
N PHE A 454 -18.70 41.58 6.36
CA PHE A 454 -18.47 40.34 5.65
C PHE A 454 -17.82 40.64 4.32
N THR A 455 -16.71 39.95 4.02
CA THR A 455 -15.98 40.07 2.76
C THR A 455 -16.09 38.79 1.99
N VAL A 456 -16.64 38.83 0.78
CA VAL A 456 -16.74 37.74 -0.17
C VAL A 456 -15.77 37.99 -1.32
N ILE A 457 -14.97 37.00 -1.67
CA ILE A 457 -14.04 37.02 -2.79
C ILE A 457 -14.47 35.95 -3.77
N LEU A 458 -14.76 36.33 -5.02
CA LEU A 458 -15.13 35.44 -6.10
C LEU A 458 -14.12 35.53 -7.25
N PRO A 459 -13.64 34.41 -7.81
CA PRO A 459 -12.69 34.43 -8.92
C PRO A 459 -13.38 34.88 -10.22
N ILE A 460 -12.72 35.74 -10.98
CA ILE A 460 -13.05 36.08 -12.36
C ILE A 460 -12.37 35.02 -13.25
N LYS A 461 -13.09 34.46 -14.19
CA LYS A 461 -12.52 33.57 -15.21
C LYS A 461 -12.58 34.20 -16.58
#